data_7a021ab467b33258f218bc9d9ff7e39e
#
_entry.id   7a021ab467b33258f218bc9d9ff7e39e
#
_cell.length_a   1.000
_cell.length_b   1.000
_cell.length_c   1.000
_cell.angle_alpha   90.00
_cell.angle_beta   90.00
_cell.angle_gamma   90.00
#
_symmetry.space_group_name_H-M   'P 1'
#
loop_
_entity.id
_entity.type
_entity.pdbx_description
1 polymer ?
#
loop_
_entity_poly.entity_id
_entity_poly.type
_entity_poly.pdbx_seq_one_letter_code
_entity_poly.pdbx_strand_id
1 'polypeptide(L)'
;MSDNFRQKPRVLSRRALLGTAAAMAATPALAEGCQVGPPPHEKGAKVWMDMDQVELDAAYDQSLYAPTIGQFRKRFASISETTRKRLGAPKRFSYGPTPVEGLDVFPARTPNAPIFVFIHGGRWLRGTAKGYAYPADLFVNAGVNYVVLDFIHVDEANGDIRVMADQIRRGIAWVYKNAASFGGNIKRFYVGGHSSGGHLAGVAVTTDWQKDFGLPADMISGGLLMSGLYDLKAVRLSARGKYVKFDDDMEQSMSSIRHVDLLRAPITVTYGTFETPEFQRQSRDFAAAVKAAGKPVELLEAPNFNHFEMCESFGNPYGPNGLAALKLMKLA
;
A
#
# COMPACT_ATOMS: atom_id res chain seq x y z
N MET A 1 27.33 44.68 -64.23
CA MET A 1 28.71 44.43 -63.80
C MET A 1 28.57 43.87 -62.40
N SER A 2 28.35 42.56 -62.28
CA SER A 2 29.26 41.37 -62.30
C SER A 2 30.37 41.56 -61.28
N ASP A 3 30.26 40.76 -60.14
CA ASP A 3 31.21 39.65 -60.04
C ASP A 3 30.79 38.71 -58.91
N ASN A 4 30.69 37.48 -59.33
CA ASN A 4 30.52 36.27 -58.51
C ASN A 4 31.84 35.91 -57.82
N PHE A 5 31.84 35.69 -56.49
CA PHE A 5 32.87 34.88 -55.84
C PHE A 5 32.26 33.64 -55.22
N ARG A 6 32.34 32.53 -55.96
CA ARG A 6 32.18 31.18 -55.45
C ARG A 6 33.42 30.80 -54.64
N GLN A 7 33.29 30.63 -53.33
CA GLN A 7 34.29 29.92 -52.56
C GLN A 7 33.99 28.40 -52.57
N LYS A 8 35.00 27.61 -53.00
CA LYS A 8 35.01 26.14 -52.98
C LYS A 8 35.20 25.66 -51.51
N PRO A 9 34.57 24.54 -51.08
CA PRO A 9 34.83 23.97 -49.78
C PRO A 9 36.22 23.30 -49.73
N ARG A 10 37.00 23.65 -48.71
CA ARG A 10 38.27 22.97 -48.41
C ARG A 10 37.96 21.58 -47.80
N VAL A 11 38.40 20.56 -48.52
CA VAL A 11 38.45 19.16 -48.04
C VAL A 11 39.63 19.07 -47.08
N LEU A 12 39.35 18.89 -45.80
CA LEU A 12 40.35 18.56 -44.79
C LEU A 12 40.71 17.07 -44.87
N SER A 13 41.98 16.78 -45.10
CA SER A 13 42.50 15.43 -45.26
C SER A 13 42.52 14.65 -43.95
N ARG A 14 42.17 13.35 -44.02
CA ARG A 14 42.05 12.39 -42.90
C ARG A 14 43.39 11.96 -42.22
N ARG A 15 44.45 12.76 -42.30
CA ARG A 15 45.81 12.30 -41.89
C ARG A 15 46.44 13.09 -40.73
N ALA A 16 45.67 13.79 -39.89
CA ALA A 16 46.24 14.55 -38.78
C ALA A 16 45.42 14.35 -37.49
N LEU A 17 45.14 13.11 -37.10
CA LEU A 17 44.56 12.78 -35.79
C LEU A 17 45.10 11.43 -35.31
N LEU A 18 46.41 11.30 -35.25
CA LEU A 18 47.13 10.25 -34.52
C LEU A 18 48.13 10.97 -33.60
N GLY A 19 47.64 11.48 -32.49
CA GLY A 19 48.45 12.11 -31.46
C GLY A 19 47.92 11.73 -30.11
N THR A 20 48.61 10.77 -29.44
CA THR A 20 48.64 10.52 -28.02
C THR A 20 47.29 10.32 -27.30
N ALA A 21 46.74 9.13 -27.34
CA ALA A 21 45.86 8.61 -26.33
C ALA A 21 46.73 8.29 -25.06
N ALA A 22 46.86 9.23 -24.16
CA ALA A 22 47.22 8.92 -22.78
C ALA A 22 46.09 8.08 -22.19
N ALA A 23 46.32 6.80 -21.99
CA ALA A 23 45.43 5.93 -21.26
C ALA A 23 45.38 6.42 -19.79
N MET A 24 44.47 7.33 -19.49
CA MET A 24 44.00 7.49 -18.13
C MET A 24 43.25 6.18 -17.81
N ALA A 25 43.87 5.33 -17.02
CA ALA A 25 43.19 4.26 -16.32
C ALA A 25 42.16 4.96 -15.39
N ALA A 26 40.96 5.16 -15.90
CA ALA A 26 39.82 5.45 -15.05
C ALA A 26 39.62 4.18 -14.21
N THR A 27 40.15 4.18 -12.99
CA THR A 27 39.61 3.32 -11.95
C THR A 27 38.10 3.53 -11.98
N PRO A 28 37.30 2.46 -12.21
CA PRO A 28 35.87 2.58 -12.04
C PRO A 28 35.69 3.01 -10.56
N ALA A 29 35.31 4.25 -10.33
CA ALA A 29 34.63 4.59 -9.10
C ALA A 29 33.43 3.64 -9.09
N LEU A 30 33.55 2.56 -8.32
CA LEU A 30 32.41 1.75 -7.94
C LEU A 30 31.41 2.79 -7.40
N ALA A 31 30.35 3.05 -8.16
CA ALA A 31 29.20 3.73 -7.60
C ALA A 31 28.93 2.97 -6.31
N GLU A 32 29.10 3.62 -5.14
CA GLU A 32 28.65 3.08 -3.88
C GLU A 32 27.15 2.83 -4.10
N GLY A 33 26.84 1.60 -4.52
CA GLY A 33 25.47 1.17 -4.74
C GLY A 33 24.74 1.41 -3.45
N CYS A 34 23.66 2.14 -3.49
CA CYS A 34 22.82 2.36 -2.33
C CYS A 34 22.56 0.99 -1.69
N GLN A 35 23.13 0.75 -0.52
CA GLN A 35 23.08 -0.55 0.14
C GLN A 35 21.61 -0.83 0.49
N VAL A 36 21.06 -1.85 -0.15
CA VAL A 36 19.69 -2.32 0.10
C VAL A 36 19.78 -3.53 1.03
N GLY A 37 19.07 -3.47 2.15
CA GLY A 37 19.05 -4.55 3.13
C GLY A 37 19.61 -4.16 4.49
N PRO A 38 19.82 -5.16 5.37
CA PRO A 38 20.36 -4.93 6.70
C PRO A 38 21.78 -4.36 6.62
N PRO A 39 22.19 -3.53 7.62
CA PRO A 39 23.55 -3.06 7.70
C PRO A 39 24.52 -4.24 7.89
N PRO A 40 25.79 -4.13 7.46
CA PRO A 40 26.80 -5.14 7.77
C PRO A 40 26.88 -5.37 9.28
N HIS A 41 26.81 -6.65 9.69
CA HIS A 41 26.87 -7.05 11.10
C HIS A 41 27.43 -8.46 11.23
N GLU A 42 27.88 -8.82 12.43
CA GLU A 42 28.18 -10.20 12.76
C GLU A 42 26.88 -10.98 13.00
N LYS A 43 26.78 -12.16 12.38
CA LYS A 43 25.57 -13.00 12.46
C LYS A 43 25.31 -13.45 13.89
N GLY A 44 24.15 -13.06 14.42
CA GLY A 44 23.69 -13.43 15.75
C GLY A 44 22.93 -14.76 15.78
N ALA A 45 22.34 -15.06 16.95
CA ALA A 45 21.46 -16.22 17.09
C ALA A 45 20.18 -16.06 16.23
N LYS A 46 19.70 -17.18 15.67
CA LYS A 46 18.46 -17.20 14.89
C LYS A 46 17.25 -16.82 15.76
N VAL A 47 16.45 -15.86 15.29
CA VAL A 47 15.20 -15.41 15.92
C VAL A 47 13.99 -15.86 15.14
N TRP A 48 14.05 -15.78 13.82
CA TRP A 48 12.98 -16.17 12.92
C TRP A 48 13.52 -16.78 11.63
N MET A 49 13.13 -18.01 11.32
CA MET A 49 13.68 -18.77 10.19
C MET A 49 15.22 -18.75 10.24
N ASP A 50 15.89 -18.23 9.22
CA ASP A 50 17.35 -18.08 9.20
C ASP A 50 17.86 -16.69 9.59
N MET A 51 16.95 -15.79 9.97
CA MET A 51 17.25 -14.40 10.35
C MET A 51 17.62 -14.30 11.83
N ASP A 52 18.67 -13.55 12.12
CA ASP A 52 18.95 -13.01 13.46
C ASP A 52 18.09 -11.74 13.71
N GLN A 53 18.29 -11.08 14.85
CA GLN A 53 17.50 -9.91 15.22
C GLN A 53 17.71 -8.71 14.28
N VAL A 54 18.96 -8.50 13.82
CA VAL A 54 19.30 -7.37 12.93
C VAL A 54 18.63 -7.55 11.57
N GLU A 55 18.68 -8.76 11.03
CA GLU A 55 18.07 -9.11 9.76
C GLU A 55 16.55 -9.07 9.85
N LEU A 56 15.95 -9.58 10.94
CA LEU A 56 14.50 -9.56 11.14
C LEU A 56 14.00 -8.12 11.30
N ASP A 57 14.69 -7.27 12.05
CA ASP A 57 14.33 -5.87 12.19
C ASP A 57 14.39 -5.14 10.84
N ALA A 58 15.42 -5.39 10.04
CA ALA A 58 15.57 -4.87 8.70
C ALA A 58 14.48 -5.39 7.74
N ALA A 59 14.06 -6.66 7.87
CA ALA A 59 13.01 -7.26 7.06
C ALA A 59 11.63 -6.62 7.30
N TYR A 60 11.47 -5.84 8.37
CA TYR A 60 10.28 -5.04 8.66
C TYR A 60 10.50 -3.53 8.54
N ASP A 61 11.66 -3.09 8.04
CA ASP A 61 11.94 -1.67 7.75
C ASP A 61 12.11 -1.40 6.26
N GLN A 62 11.01 -1.04 5.60
CA GLN A 62 10.99 -0.72 4.17
C GLN A 62 11.87 0.47 3.78
N SER A 63 12.30 1.32 4.74
CA SER A 63 13.18 2.45 4.43
C SER A 63 14.60 2.02 4.03
N LEU A 64 15.02 0.84 4.47
CA LEU A 64 16.29 0.22 4.06
C LEU A 64 16.27 -0.31 2.62
N TYR A 65 15.08 -0.52 2.06
CA TYR A 65 14.87 -1.00 0.68
C TYR A 65 14.35 0.11 -0.25
N ALA A 66 14.01 1.26 0.29
CA ALA A 66 13.53 2.41 -0.46
C ALA A 66 14.16 3.71 0.08
N PRO A 67 15.43 3.99 -0.22
CA PRO A 67 16.16 5.16 0.32
C PRO A 67 15.52 6.50 -0.06
N THR A 68 14.69 6.52 -1.10
CA THR A 68 13.96 7.71 -1.57
C THR A 68 12.61 7.94 -0.88
N ILE A 69 12.30 7.24 0.21
CA ILE A 69 11.04 7.31 0.97
C ILE A 69 10.58 8.75 1.27
N GLY A 70 11.52 9.66 1.55
CA GLY A 70 11.19 11.07 1.82
C GLY A 70 10.54 11.78 0.62
N GLN A 71 10.90 11.40 -0.60
CA GLN A 71 10.30 11.94 -1.82
C GLN A 71 8.86 11.43 -1.99
N PHE A 72 8.62 10.14 -1.75
CA PHE A 72 7.27 9.56 -1.83
C PHE A 72 6.31 10.23 -0.84
N ARG A 73 6.72 10.43 0.41
CA ARG A 73 5.89 11.11 1.42
C ARG A 73 5.52 12.53 1.02
N LYS A 74 6.47 13.29 0.45
CA LYS A 74 6.21 14.63 -0.08
C LYS A 74 5.22 14.59 -1.25
N ARG A 75 5.40 13.63 -2.17
CA ARG A 75 4.48 13.46 -3.32
C ARG A 75 3.07 13.09 -2.87
N PHE A 76 2.90 12.13 -1.96
CA PHE A 76 1.57 11.75 -1.45
C PHE A 76 0.83 12.94 -0.86
N ALA A 77 1.51 13.74 -0.03
CA ALA A 77 0.93 14.95 0.54
C ALA A 77 0.54 15.98 -0.52
N SER A 78 1.46 16.28 -1.45
CA SER A 78 1.26 17.26 -2.53
C SER A 78 0.15 16.84 -3.50
N ILE A 79 0.16 15.56 -3.94
CA ILE A 79 -0.86 15.04 -4.86
C ILE A 79 -2.22 14.98 -4.15
N SER A 80 -2.27 14.57 -2.87
CA SER A 80 -3.52 14.59 -2.08
C SER A 80 -4.11 15.99 -1.95
N GLU A 81 -3.28 17.00 -1.73
CA GLU A 81 -3.74 18.39 -1.71
C GLU A 81 -4.28 18.84 -3.07
N THR A 82 -3.58 18.52 -4.16
CA THR A 82 -4.00 18.81 -5.53
C THR A 82 -5.32 18.12 -5.88
N THR A 83 -5.47 16.84 -5.52
CA THR A 83 -6.70 16.09 -5.72
C THR A 83 -7.87 16.71 -4.95
N ARG A 84 -7.68 17.10 -3.69
CA ARG A 84 -8.70 17.79 -2.89
C ARG A 84 -9.10 19.14 -3.48
N LYS A 85 -8.17 19.88 -4.07
CA LYS A 85 -8.48 21.14 -4.79
C LYS A 85 -9.27 20.88 -6.06
N ARG A 86 -8.93 19.84 -6.83
CA ARG A 86 -9.55 19.51 -8.12
C ARG A 86 -10.94 18.90 -7.97
N LEU A 87 -11.12 17.95 -7.05
CA LEU A 87 -12.42 17.29 -6.82
C LEU A 87 -13.34 18.08 -5.88
N GLY A 88 -12.81 19.07 -5.18
CA GLY A 88 -13.45 19.73 -4.07
C GLY A 88 -13.18 19.03 -2.74
N ALA A 89 -13.61 19.67 -1.64
CA ALA A 89 -13.51 19.07 -0.31
C ALA A 89 -14.36 17.78 -0.24
N PRO A 90 -13.84 16.68 0.35
CA PRO A 90 -14.64 15.49 0.57
C PRO A 90 -15.79 15.77 1.55
N LYS A 91 -16.82 14.95 1.49
CA LYS A 91 -17.81 14.92 2.57
C LYS A 91 -17.18 14.24 3.77
N ARG A 92 -17.09 14.96 4.88
CA ARG A 92 -16.57 14.43 6.14
C ARG A 92 -17.72 13.93 7.01
N PHE A 93 -17.59 12.69 7.54
CA PHE A 93 -18.53 12.08 8.46
C PHE A 93 -17.80 11.57 9.70
N SER A 94 -18.50 11.51 10.84
CA SER A 94 -18.08 10.80 12.04
C SER A 94 -18.74 9.41 12.04
N TYR A 95 -17.96 8.36 12.31
CA TYR A 95 -18.47 7.00 12.42
C TYR A 95 -18.44 6.44 13.85
N GLY A 96 -17.89 7.20 14.79
CA GLY A 96 -17.78 6.82 16.20
C GLY A 96 -17.68 8.03 17.13
N PRO A 97 -17.54 7.77 18.45
CA PRO A 97 -17.66 8.81 19.47
C PRO A 97 -16.40 9.68 19.64
N THR A 98 -15.23 9.23 19.17
CA THR A 98 -13.99 9.99 19.36
C THR A 98 -13.70 10.90 18.18
N PRO A 99 -12.96 12.01 18.36
CA PRO A 99 -12.64 12.95 17.29
C PRO A 99 -11.89 12.32 16.10
N VAL A 100 -11.09 11.26 16.33
CA VAL A 100 -10.36 10.57 15.29
C VAL A 100 -11.25 9.66 14.45
N GLU A 101 -12.38 9.19 14.99
CA GLU A 101 -13.30 8.29 14.28
C GLU A 101 -14.10 9.01 13.20
N GLY A 102 -13.41 9.47 12.19
CA GLY A 102 -13.96 10.17 11.05
C GLY A 102 -13.55 9.53 9.73
N LEU A 103 -14.27 9.87 8.67
CA LEU A 103 -13.95 9.41 7.31
C LEU A 103 -14.23 10.49 6.29
N ASP A 104 -13.42 10.50 5.24
CA ASP A 104 -13.59 11.36 4.08
C ASP A 104 -14.23 10.55 2.94
N VAL A 105 -15.32 11.05 2.35
CA VAL A 105 -15.97 10.47 1.17
C VAL A 105 -15.76 11.42 -0.01
N PHE A 106 -15.14 10.92 -1.07
CA PHE A 106 -15.12 11.54 -2.39
C PHE A 106 -16.21 10.86 -3.24
N PRO A 107 -17.39 11.48 -3.38
CA PRO A 107 -18.52 10.83 -4.02
C PRO A 107 -18.33 10.72 -5.53
N ALA A 108 -18.80 9.62 -6.11
CA ALA A 108 -18.94 9.48 -7.54
C ALA A 108 -19.96 10.52 -8.08
N ARG A 109 -19.85 10.83 -9.38
CA ARG A 109 -20.75 11.78 -10.04
C ARG A 109 -22.14 11.19 -10.34
N THR A 110 -22.25 9.88 -10.33
CA THR A 110 -23.49 9.15 -10.60
C THR A 110 -24.02 8.46 -9.35
N PRO A 111 -25.34 8.39 -9.14
CA PRO A 111 -25.92 7.66 -8.02
C PRO A 111 -25.74 6.14 -8.20
N ASN A 112 -25.94 5.40 -7.11
CA ASN A 112 -25.83 3.93 -7.08
C ASN A 112 -24.43 3.41 -7.51
N ALA A 113 -23.40 4.20 -7.22
CA ALA A 113 -22.02 3.92 -7.57
C ALA A 113 -21.36 2.91 -6.62
N PRO A 114 -20.41 2.10 -7.07
CA PRO A 114 -19.58 1.27 -6.20
C PRO A 114 -18.95 2.08 -5.09
N ILE A 115 -18.57 1.40 -3.99
CA ILE A 115 -17.88 2.01 -2.86
C ILE A 115 -16.54 1.29 -2.71
N PHE A 116 -15.46 2.04 -2.60
CA PHE A 116 -14.15 1.52 -2.21
C PHE A 116 -13.72 2.19 -0.91
N VAL A 117 -13.62 1.40 0.17
CA VAL A 117 -13.15 1.85 1.48
C VAL A 117 -11.66 1.56 1.58
N PHE A 118 -10.86 2.60 1.73
CA PHE A 118 -9.42 2.51 1.84
C PHE A 118 -8.93 2.72 3.28
N ILE A 119 -8.06 1.82 3.71
CA ILE A 119 -7.40 1.82 5.01
C ILE A 119 -5.94 2.17 4.79
N HIS A 120 -5.52 3.35 5.27
CA HIS A 120 -4.17 3.83 5.05
C HIS A 120 -3.11 3.07 5.87
N GLY A 121 -1.90 3.04 5.33
CA GLY A 121 -0.72 2.55 6.03
C GLY A 121 -0.10 3.59 6.95
N GLY A 122 1.10 3.28 7.46
CA GLY A 122 1.88 4.17 8.30
C GLY A 122 2.46 3.48 9.53
N ARG A 123 2.70 2.18 9.48
CA ARG A 123 3.30 1.38 10.58
C ARG A 123 2.43 1.34 11.84
N TRP A 124 1.11 1.56 11.71
CA TRP A 124 0.14 1.78 12.81
C TRP A 124 0.39 3.05 13.64
N LEU A 125 1.44 3.83 13.36
CA LEU A 125 1.89 5.01 14.13
C LEU A 125 1.53 6.35 13.47
N ARG A 126 1.03 6.34 12.24
CA ARG A 126 0.77 7.56 11.46
C ARG A 126 -0.16 7.31 10.30
N GLY A 127 -0.57 8.38 9.66
CA GLY A 127 -1.46 8.39 8.51
C GLY A 127 -2.74 9.15 8.84
N THR A 128 -3.38 9.68 7.82
CA THR A 128 -4.69 10.35 7.94
C THR A 128 -5.44 10.23 6.63
N ALA A 129 -6.76 10.27 6.65
CA ALA A 129 -7.59 10.32 5.46
C ALA A 129 -7.18 11.46 4.52
N LYS A 130 -6.81 12.63 5.09
CA LYS A 130 -6.32 13.78 4.33
C LYS A 130 -5.08 13.45 3.50
N GLY A 131 -4.13 12.71 4.08
CA GLY A 131 -2.86 12.36 3.42
C GLY A 131 -3.00 11.29 2.33
N TYR A 132 -4.12 10.57 2.31
CA TYR A 132 -4.40 9.51 1.34
C TYR A 132 -5.60 9.84 0.43
N ALA A 133 -5.82 11.13 0.14
CA ALA A 133 -6.82 11.59 -0.80
C ALA A 133 -6.39 11.40 -2.28
N TYR A 134 -5.10 11.21 -2.58
CA TYR A 134 -4.57 11.17 -3.95
C TYR A 134 -5.19 10.08 -4.85
N PRO A 135 -5.63 8.90 -4.37
CA PRO A 135 -6.28 7.93 -5.25
C PRO A 135 -7.70 8.34 -5.66
N ALA A 136 -8.32 9.31 -4.96
CA ALA A 136 -9.70 9.70 -5.23
C ALA A 136 -9.94 10.12 -6.69
N ASP A 137 -8.93 10.70 -7.37
CA ASP A 137 -9.06 11.03 -8.79
C ASP A 137 -9.34 9.82 -9.67
N LEU A 138 -8.60 8.73 -9.47
CA LEU A 138 -8.81 7.48 -10.18
C LEU A 138 -10.24 6.98 -9.94
N PHE A 139 -10.62 6.85 -8.67
CA PHE A 139 -11.89 6.22 -8.29
C PHE A 139 -13.10 7.05 -8.71
N VAL A 140 -13.09 8.36 -8.47
CA VAL A 140 -14.21 9.26 -8.87
C VAL A 140 -14.36 9.28 -10.40
N ASN A 141 -13.25 9.33 -11.16
CA ASN A 141 -13.29 9.27 -12.61
C ASN A 141 -13.76 7.91 -13.15
N ALA A 142 -13.51 6.82 -12.42
CA ALA A 142 -14.04 5.50 -12.71
C ALA A 142 -15.49 5.30 -12.23
N GLY A 143 -16.14 6.33 -11.68
CA GLY A 143 -17.52 6.26 -11.19
C GLY A 143 -17.67 5.56 -9.84
N VAL A 144 -16.66 5.61 -8.96
CA VAL A 144 -16.62 4.95 -7.66
C VAL A 144 -16.59 5.97 -6.54
N ASN A 145 -17.36 5.74 -5.48
CA ASN A 145 -17.24 6.48 -4.23
C ASN A 145 -15.96 6.02 -3.52
N TYR A 146 -14.99 6.90 -3.37
CA TYR A 146 -13.75 6.62 -2.65
C TYR A 146 -13.86 7.10 -1.20
N VAL A 147 -13.68 6.20 -0.26
CA VAL A 147 -13.82 6.46 1.17
C VAL A 147 -12.48 6.18 1.86
N VAL A 148 -12.01 7.09 2.68
CA VAL A 148 -10.78 6.91 3.49
C VAL A 148 -11.13 7.09 4.95
N LEU A 149 -10.72 6.12 5.78
CA LEU A 149 -10.95 6.15 7.22
C LEU A 149 -9.78 6.85 7.93
N ASP A 150 -10.09 7.67 8.95
CA ASP A 150 -9.17 7.99 10.04
C ASP A 150 -9.45 7.05 11.21
N PHE A 151 -8.43 6.70 11.96
CA PHE A 151 -8.50 5.85 13.14
C PHE A 151 -7.33 6.14 14.08
N ILE A 152 -7.46 5.74 15.34
CA ILE A 152 -6.44 5.95 16.37
C ILE A 152 -5.10 5.33 15.97
N HIS A 153 -3.99 5.95 16.34
CA HIS A 153 -2.65 5.35 16.19
C HIS A 153 -2.35 4.44 17.39
N VAL A 154 -1.45 3.46 17.17
CA VAL A 154 -1.20 2.40 18.16
C VAL A 154 -0.56 2.92 19.45
N ASP A 155 0.24 3.98 19.37
CA ASP A 155 0.83 4.65 20.54
C ASP A 155 -0.25 5.35 21.40
N GLU A 156 -1.25 5.97 20.76
CA GLU A 156 -2.43 6.54 21.44
C GLU A 156 -3.38 5.45 21.98
N ALA A 157 -3.36 4.26 21.35
CA ALA A 157 -4.09 3.06 21.78
C ALA A 157 -3.32 2.21 22.80
N ASN A 158 -2.34 2.78 23.49
CA ASN A 158 -1.52 2.08 24.48
C ASN A 158 -0.79 0.82 23.93
N GLY A 159 -0.46 0.79 22.63
CA GLY A 159 0.21 -0.34 21.99
C GLY A 159 -0.72 -1.45 21.50
N ASP A 160 -2.05 -1.28 21.57
CA ASP A 160 -3.03 -2.30 21.20
C ASP A 160 -3.63 -2.04 19.81
N ILE A 161 -3.24 -2.86 18.82
CA ILE A 161 -3.78 -2.77 17.47
C ILE A 161 -5.21 -3.30 17.33
N ARG A 162 -5.74 -4.01 18.33
CA ARG A 162 -7.15 -4.45 18.34
C ARG A 162 -8.09 -3.25 18.41
N VAL A 163 -7.72 -2.21 19.15
CA VAL A 163 -8.49 -0.94 19.23
C VAL A 163 -8.58 -0.29 17.85
N MET A 164 -7.46 -0.28 17.08
CA MET A 164 -7.46 0.22 15.70
C MET A 164 -8.37 -0.60 14.80
N ALA A 165 -8.26 -1.93 14.89
CA ALA A 165 -9.06 -2.85 14.08
C ALA A 165 -10.57 -2.69 14.37
N ASP A 166 -10.95 -2.45 15.62
CA ASP A 166 -12.34 -2.23 16.00
C ASP A 166 -12.87 -0.90 15.47
N GLN A 167 -12.07 0.17 15.49
CA GLN A 167 -12.44 1.43 14.85
C GLN A 167 -12.63 1.24 13.34
N ILE A 168 -11.71 0.55 12.66
CA ILE A 168 -11.81 0.22 11.23
C ILE A 168 -13.10 -0.55 10.92
N ARG A 169 -13.40 -1.61 11.70
CA ARG A 169 -14.63 -2.40 11.53
C ARG A 169 -15.88 -1.54 11.71
N ARG A 170 -15.93 -0.68 12.75
CA ARG A 170 -17.03 0.27 12.94
C ARG A 170 -17.15 1.25 11.79
N GLY A 171 -16.04 1.78 11.29
CA GLY A 171 -16.03 2.67 10.12
C GLY A 171 -16.58 2.00 8.88
N ILE A 172 -16.15 0.77 8.57
CA ILE A 172 -16.66 -0.04 7.46
C ILE A 172 -18.17 -0.31 7.62
N ALA A 173 -18.60 -0.70 8.83
CA ALA A 173 -20.01 -0.93 9.13
C ALA A 173 -20.85 0.35 8.96
N TRP A 174 -20.30 1.50 9.39
CA TRP A 174 -20.95 2.80 9.21
C TRP A 174 -21.12 3.15 7.73
N VAL A 175 -20.05 2.98 6.92
CA VAL A 175 -20.09 3.24 5.47
C VAL A 175 -21.14 2.37 4.79
N TYR A 176 -21.23 1.09 5.14
CA TYR A 176 -22.23 0.16 4.61
C TYR A 176 -23.65 0.61 4.95
N LYS A 177 -23.92 0.93 6.22
CA LYS A 177 -25.25 1.36 6.71
C LYS A 177 -25.68 2.71 6.16
N ASN A 178 -24.74 3.61 5.86
CA ASN A 178 -25.00 4.98 5.43
C ASN A 178 -24.70 5.24 3.95
N ALA A 179 -24.46 4.20 3.16
CA ALA A 179 -24.09 4.30 1.74
C ALA A 179 -25.03 5.19 0.91
N ALA A 180 -26.33 5.16 1.18
CA ALA A 180 -27.33 5.96 0.49
C ALA A 180 -27.10 7.48 0.65
N SER A 181 -26.52 7.94 1.76
CA SER A 181 -26.30 9.37 2.04
C SER A 181 -25.29 10.05 1.09
N PHE A 182 -24.48 9.25 0.40
CA PHE A 182 -23.52 9.71 -0.60
C PHE A 182 -23.66 8.99 -1.95
N GLY A 183 -24.81 8.32 -2.21
CA GLY A 183 -25.10 7.69 -3.50
C GLY A 183 -24.36 6.36 -3.73
N GLY A 184 -23.98 5.66 -2.66
CA GLY A 184 -23.24 4.40 -2.73
C GLY A 184 -24.14 3.18 -2.91
N ASN A 185 -23.60 2.15 -3.58
CA ASN A 185 -24.24 0.85 -3.80
C ASN A 185 -23.62 -0.22 -2.89
N ILE A 186 -24.34 -0.66 -1.88
CA ILE A 186 -23.90 -1.70 -0.93
C ILE A 186 -23.70 -3.09 -1.56
N LYS A 187 -24.24 -3.35 -2.76
CA LYS A 187 -23.99 -4.59 -3.50
C LYS A 187 -22.67 -4.58 -4.28
N ARG A 188 -22.00 -3.44 -4.30
CA ARG A 188 -20.69 -3.23 -4.93
C ARG A 188 -19.75 -2.54 -3.92
N PHE A 189 -19.50 -3.23 -2.81
CA PHE A 189 -18.80 -2.71 -1.64
C PHE A 189 -17.41 -3.37 -1.52
N TYR A 190 -16.36 -2.58 -1.69
CA TYR A 190 -14.98 -3.05 -1.72
C TYR A 190 -14.17 -2.44 -0.59
N VAL A 191 -13.22 -3.22 -0.07
CA VAL A 191 -12.31 -2.80 0.99
C VAL A 191 -10.88 -3.02 0.54
N GLY A 192 -9.98 -2.11 0.86
CA GLY A 192 -8.56 -2.33 0.60
C GLY A 192 -7.68 -1.50 1.50
N GLY A 193 -6.40 -1.84 1.55
CA GLY A 193 -5.44 -1.11 2.35
C GLY A 193 -4.01 -1.44 1.97
N HIS A 194 -3.08 -0.59 2.38
CA HIS A 194 -1.66 -0.72 2.08
C HIS A 194 -0.82 -0.81 3.35
N SER A 195 0.21 -1.68 3.37
CA SER A 195 1.15 -1.80 4.50
C SER A 195 0.43 -2.21 5.79
N SER A 196 0.59 -1.47 6.88
CA SER A 196 -0.21 -1.67 8.10
C SER A 196 -1.72 -1.51 7.86
N GLY A 197 -2.14 -0.73 6.85
CA GLY A 197 -3.53 -0.70 6.38
C GLY A 197 -3.90 -1.96 5.58
N GLY A 198 -2.95 -2.59 4.89
CA GLY A 198 -3.12 -3.90 4.24
C GLY A 198 -3.34 -5.02 5.27
N HIS A 199 -2.65 -4.95 6.42
CA HIS A 199 -2.93 -5.80 7.58
C HIS A 199 -4.36 -5.63 8.06
N LEU A 200 -4.78 -4.37 8.36
CA LEU A 200 -6.11 -4.07 8.86
C LEU A 200 -7.22 -4.40 7.84
N ALA A 201 -6.93 -4.28 6.53
CA ALA A 201 -7.83 -4.73 5.47
C ALA A 201 -7.94 -6.27 5.46
N GLY A 202 -6.83 -6.98 5.70
CA GLY A 202 -6.83 -8.44 5.91
C GLY A 202 -7.73 -8.84 7.07
N VAL A 203 -7.62 -8.17 8.22
CA VAL A 203 -8.50 -8.37 9.37
C VAL A 203 -9.97 -8.08 9.01
N ALA A 204 -10.25 -7.02 8.24
CA ALA A 204 -11.61 -6.67 7.84
C ALA A 204 -12.24 -7.72 6.92
N VAL A 205 -11.52 -8.27 5.94
CA VAL A 205 -12.07 -9.29 5.02
C VAL A 205 -12.22 -10.67 5.68
N THR A 206 -11.56 -10.90 6.82
CA THR A 206 -11.68 -12.10 7.65
C THR A 206 -12.48 -11.85 8.94
N THR A 207 -13.30 -10.81 9.00
CA THR A 207 -14.21 -10.54 10.12
C THR A 207 -15.53 -11.27 9.91
N ASP A 208 -16.10 -11.83 10.99
CA ASP A 208 -17.48 -12.35 10.97
C ASP A 208 -18.48 -11.20 11.12
N TRP A 209 -18.80 -10.58 9.97
CA TRP A 209 -19.68 -9.40 9.91
C TRP A 209 -21.08 -9.69 10.44
N GLN A 210 -21.57 -10.92 10.31
CA GLN A 210 -22.90 -11.29 10.80
C GLN A 210 -22.92 -11.38 12.32
N LYS A 211 -21.95 -12.08 12.91
CA LYS A 211 -21.85 -12.27 14.35
C LYS A 211 -21.54 -10.95 15.07
N ASP A 212 -20.53 -10.23 14.59
CA ASP A 212 -19.95 -9.11 15.31
C ASP A 212 -20.70 -7.79 15.08
N PHE A 213 -21.36 -7.62 13.91
CA PHE A 213 -22.00 -6.35 13.53
C PHE A 213 -23.46 -6.48 13.07
N GLY A 214 -24.02 -7.70 12.99
CA GLY A 214 -25.36 -7.95 12.47
C GLY A 214 -25.54 -7.56 10.99
N LEU A 215 -24.46 -7.60 10.23
CA LEU A 215 -24.42 -7.28 8.80
C LEU A 215 -24.33 -8.57 7.98
N PRO A 216 -24.70 -8.55 6.67
CA PRO A 216 -24.55 -9.74 5.83
C PRO A 216 -23.11 -10.27 5.86
N ALA A 217 -22.94 -11.59 5.99
CA ALA A 217 -21.62 -12.21 6.04
C ALA A 217 -20.80 -11.95 4.76
N ASP A 218 -21.48 -11.74 3.62
CA ASP A 218 -20.95 -11.46 2.28
C ASP A 218 -21.05 -9.97 1.88
N MET A 219 -21.16 -9.07 2.86
CA MET A 219 -21.31 -7.63 2.59
C MET A 219 -20.15 -7.02 1.78
N ILE A 220 -18.94 -7.59 1.88
CA ILE A 220 -17.78 -7.17 1.11
C ILE A 220 -17.78 -7.90 -0.23
N SER A 221 -17.84 -7.17 -1.33
CA SER A 221 -17.85 -7.71 -2.70
C SER A 221 -16.46 -8.06 -3.22
N GLY A 222 -15.40 -7.52 -2.60
CA GLY A 222 -14.01 -7.81 -2.95
C GLY A 222 -13.02 -7.07 -2.07
N GLY A 223 -11.82 -7.64 -1.89
CA GLY A 223 -10.73 -7.06 -1.10
C GLY A 223 -9.45 -6.84 -1.90
N LEU A 224 -8.80 -5.67 -1.78
CA LEU A 224 -7.47 -5.40 -2.33
C LEU A 224 -6.47 -5.20 -1.20
N LEU A 225 -5.58 -6.16 -1.02
CA LEU A 225 -4.65 -6.25 0.11
C LEU A 225 -3.24 -5.98 -0.40
N MET A 226 -2.77 -4.74 -0.23
CA MET A 226 -1.54 -4.26 -0.84
C MET A 226 -0.39 -4.28 0.18
N SER A 227 0.62 -5.12 -0.04
CA SER A 227 1.87 -5.14 0.76
C SER A 227 1.58 -5.23 2.26
N GLY A 228 0.68 -6.11 2.67
CA GLY A 228 0.21 -6.23 4.05
C GLY A 228 1.06 -7.17 4.92
N LEU A 229 0.59 -7.35 6.16
CA LEU A 229 1.14 -8.26 7.16
C LEU A 229 0.00 -9.18 7.62
N TYR A 230 0.11 -10.48 7.37
CA TYR A 230 -1.03 -11.39 7.54
C TYR A 230 -0.80 -12.46 8.60
N ASP A 231 0.46 -12.66 9.04
CA ASP A 231 0.86 -13.41 10.21
C ASP A 231 1.72 -12.52 11.12
N LEU A 232 1.25 -12.26 12.31
CA LEU A 232 1.91 -11.34 13.24
C LEU A 232 3.02 -11.99 14.08
N LYS A 233 3.26 -13.30 13.96
CA LYS A 233 4.30 -13.97 14.75
C LYS A 233 5.70 -13.38 14.51
N ALA A 234 6.12 -13.28 13.26
CA ALA A 234 7.41 -12.68 12.91
C ALA A 234 7.44 -11.16 13.21
N VAL A 235 6.31 -10.48 13.03
CA VAL A 235 6.16 -9.05 13.34
C VAL A 235 6.38 -8.77 14.82
N ARG A 236 5.82 -9.61 15.69
CA ARG A 236 5.98 -9.57 17.16
C ARG A 236 7.45 -9.67 17.58
N LEU A 237 8.21 -10.52 16.91
CA LEU A 237 9.65 -10.73 17.18
C LEU A 237 10.54 -9.61 16.64
N SER A 238 10.06 -8.79 15.72
CA SER A 238 10.80 -7.67 15.12
C SER A 238 10.78 -6.41 15.99
N ALA A 239 11.52 -5.38 15.57
CA ALA A 239 11.50 -4.05 16.20
C ALA A 239 10.10 -3.43 16.36
N ARG A 240 9.07 -3.98 15.69
CA ARG A 240 7.68 -3.53 15.85
C ARG A 240 7.11 -3.87 17.22
N GLY A 241 7.61 -4.92 17.88
CA GLY A 241 7.30 -5.24 19.28
C GLY A 241 7.71 -4.18 20.30
N LYS A 242 8.52 -3.19 19.91
CA LYS A 242 8.90 -2.07 20.78
C LYS A 242 7.75 -1.08 21.02
N TYR A 243 6.79 -0.99 20.08
CA TYR A 243 5.66 -0.05 20.17
C TYR A 243 4.29 -0.73 20.07
N VAL A 244 4.19 -1.95 19.56
CA VAL A 244 2.99 -2.78 19.67
C VAL A 244 3.18 -3.76 20.82
N LYS A 245 2.28 -3.75 21.78
CA LYS A 245 2.33 -4.64 22.96
C LYS A 245 1.67 -5.98 22.63
N PHE A 246 2.32 -6.77 21.76
CA PHE A 246 1.80 -8.06 21.36
C PHE A 246 1.64 -9.02 22.54
N ASP A 247 0.48 -9.61 22.65
CA ASP A 247 0.19 -10.82 23.43
C ASP A 247 -0.27 -11.96 22.50
N ASP A 248 -0.49 -13.15 23.03
CA ASP A 248 -0.87 -14.33 22.25
C ASP A 248 -2.26 -14.18 21.63
N ASP A 249 -3.19 -13.52 22.33
CA ASP A 249 -4.53 -13.24 21.82
C ASP A 249 -4.49 -12.24 20.66
N MET A 250 -3.71 -11.16 20.79
CA MET A 250 -3.53 -10.19 19.70
C MET A 250 -2.87 -10.84 18.48
N GLU A 251 -1.80 -11.63 18.69
CA GLU A 251 -1.16 -12.37 17.61
C GLU A 251 -2.15 -13.30 16.92
N GLN A 252 -2.96 -14.04 17.70
CA GLN A 252 -3.97 -14.95 17.18
C GLN A 252 -5.08 -14.21 16.44
N SER A 253 -5.72 -13.23 17.09
CA SER A 253 -6.93 -12.56 16.59
C SER A 253 -6.66 -11.59 15.44
N MET A 254 -5.44 -11.03 15.37
CA MET A 254 -5.07 -10.04 14.34
C MET A 254 -4.27 -10.64 13.18
N SER A 255 -3.94 -11.93 13.18
CA SER A 255 -3.31 -12.63 12.06
C SER A 255 -4.36 -13.19 11.10
N SER A 256 -4.71 -12.43 10.05
CA SER A 256 -5.77 -12.81 9.10
C SER A 256 -5.55 -14.15 8.40
N ILE A 257 -4.30 -14.63 8.29
CA ILE A 257 -3.98 -15.96 7.76
C ILE A 257 -4.60 -17.11 8.62
N ARG A 258 -4.86 -16.85 9.90
CA ARG A 258 -5.45 -17.82 10.83
C ARG A 258 -6.99 -17.83 10.77
N HIS A 259 -7.60 -16.95 9.97
CA HIS A 259 -9.04 -16.74 9.88
C HIS A 259 -9.56 -16.78 8.42
N VAL A 260 -8.83 -17.46 7.53
CA VAL A 260 -9.19 -17.56 6.10
C VAL A 260 -10.52 -18.27 5.86
N ASP A 261 -10.99 -19.08 6.80
CA ASP A 261 -12.31 -19.72 6.79
C ASP A 261 -13.45 -18.71 6.81
N LEU A 262 -13.26 -17.55 7.44
CA LEU A 262 -14.23 -16.46 7.51
C LEU A 262 -14.30 -15.62 6.23
N LEU A 263 -13.31 -15.74 5.33
CA LEU A 263 -13.30 -14.99 4.07
C LEU A 263 -14.50 -15.39 3.19
N ARG A 264 -15.29 -14.40 2.74
CA ARG A 264 -16.48 -14.59 1.87
C ARG A 264 -16.34 -13.91 0.51
N ALA A 265 -15.39 -13.00 0.33
CA ALA A 265 -15.19 -12.23 -0.88
C ALA A 265 -13.96 -12.69 -1.66
N PRO A 266 -13.92 -12.52 -3.00
CA PRO A 266 -12.66 -12.62 -3.73
C PRO A 266 -11.68 -11.54 -3.26
N ILE A 267 -10.40 -11.89 -3.19
CA ILE A 267 -9.36 -10.93 -2.83
C ILE A 267 -8.23 -10.93 -3.86
N THR A 268 -7.62 -9.76 -4.03
CA THR A 268 -6.34 -9.59 -4.73
C THR A 268 -5.29 -9.19 -3.69
N VAL A 269 -4.24 -9.99 -3.57
CA VAL A 269 -3.06 -9.70 -2.73
C VAL A 269 -1.95 -9.22 -3.64
N THR A 270 -1.33 -8.09 -3.31
CA THR A 270 -0.27 -7.52 -4.15
C THR A 270 0.99 -7.22 -3.36
N TYR A 271 2.15 -7.35 -4.02
CA TYR A 271 3.43 -6.90 -3.47
C TYR A 271 4.41 -6.53 -4.57
N GLY A 272 5.42 -5.72 -4.25
CA GLY A 272 6.49 -5.34 -5.15
C GLY A 272 7.76 -6.16 -4.93
N THR A 273 8.50 -6.47 -6.00
CA THR A 273 9.72 -7.30 -5.89
C THR A 273 10.89 -6.59 -5.22
N PHE A 274 10.82 -5.25 -5.07
CA PHE A 274 11.80 -4.45 -4.31
C PHE A 274 11.33 -4.14 -2.88
N GLU A 275 10.32 -4.84 -2.39
CA GLU A 275 9.98 -4.81 -0.97
C GLU A 275 10.90 -5.72 -0.15
N THR A 276 10.88 -5.56 1.17
CA THR A 276 11.63 -6.45 2.06
C THR A 276 11.18 -7.90 1.91
N PRO A 277 12.07 -8.89 2.13
CA PRO A 277 11.74 -10.31 1.96
C PRO A 277 10.51 -10.76 2.75
N GLU A 278 10.31 -10.25 3.99
CA GLU A 278 9.19 -10.61 4.84
C GLU A 278 7.84 -10.11 4.30
N PHE A 279 7.76 -8.89 3.74
CA PHE A 279 6.52 -8.41 3.12
C PHE A 279 6.16 -9.23 1.88
N GLN A 280 7.16 -9.60 1.07
CA GLN A 280 6.95 -10.49 -0.07
C GLN A 280 6.50 -11.88 0.39
N ARG A 281 7.19 -12.48 1.38
CA ARG A 281 6.84 -13.80 1.94
C ARG A 281 5.42 -13.80 2.49
N GLN A 282 5.07 -12.84 3.35
CA GLN A 282 3.74 -12.75 3.95
C GLN A 282 2.62 -12.62 2.92
N SER A 283 2.85 -11.89 1.82
CA SER A 283 1.88 -11.79 0.73
C SER A 283 1.69 -13.12 0.01
N ARG A 284 2.78 -13.84 -0.28
CA ARG A 284 2.73 -15.17 -0.90
C ARG A 284 2.08 -16.21 0.01
N ASP A 285 2.47 -16.25 1.29
CA ASP A 285 1.98 -17.24 2.24
C ASP A 285 0.48 -17.05 2.51
N PHE A 286 0.02 -15.80 2.64
CA PHE A 286 -1.40 -15.53 2.82
C PHE A 286 -2.21 -15.92 1.58
N ALA A 287 -1.78 -15.57 0.38
CA ALA A 287 -2.45 -15.99 -0.85
C ALA A 287 -2.48 -17.53 -0.99
N ALA A 288 -1.38 -18.20 -0.63
CA ALA A 288 -1.32 -19.67 -0.63
C ALA A 288 -2.31 -20.28 0.38
N ALA A 289 -2.41 -19.73 1.59
CA ALA A 289 -3.37 -20.19 2.60
C ALA A 289 -4.82 -20.00 2.16
N VAL A 290 -5.15 -18.84 1.57
CA VAL A 290 -6.49 -18.56 1.02
C VAL A 290 -6.84 -19.53 -0.11
N LYS A 291 -5.89 -19.79 -1.01
CA LYS A 291 -6.04 -20.77 -2.11
C LYS A 291 -6.23 -22.19 -1.57
N ALA A 292 -5.45 -22.60 -0.55
CA ALA A 292 -5.56 -23.91 0.09
C ALA A 292 -6.91 -24.10 0.79
N ALA A 293 -7.51 -23.02 1.31
CA ALA A 293 -8.85 -23.01 1.86
C ALA A 293 -9.98 -23.02 0.79
N GLY A 294 -9.63 -23.12 -0.49
CA GLY A 294 -10.60 -23.13 -1.60
C GLY A 294 -11.28 -21.79 -1.83
N LYS A 295 -10.69 -20.69 -1.36
CA LYS A 295 -11.25 -19.34 -1.50
C LYS A 295 -10.65 -18.63 -2.72
N PRO A 296 -11.43 -17.73 -3.40
CA PRO A 296 -10.95 -17.03 -4.57
C PRO A 296 -9.89 -15.97 -4.18
N VAL A 297 -8.70 -16.12 -4.73
CA VAL A 297 -7.57 -15.21 -4.52
C VAL A 297 -6.77 -15.04 -5.80
N GLU A 298 -6.37 -13.80 -6.09
CA GLU A 298 -5.35 -13.44 -7.06
C GLU A 298 -4.11 -12.94 -6.32
N LEU A 299 -2.93 -13.45 -6.68
CA LEU A 299 -1.65 -12.92 -6.21
C LEU A 299 -0.99 -12.15 -7.36
N LEU A 300 -0.77 -10.87 -7.16
CA LEU A 300 -0.12 -9.99 -8.12
C LEU A 300 1.28 -9.59 -7.61
N GLU A 301 2.30 -10.06 -8.28
CA GLU A 301 3.67 -9.61 -8.09
C GLU A 301 3.94 -8.43 -9.04
N ALA A 302 4.40 -7.29 -8.50
CA ALA A 302 4.76 -6.11 -9.27
C ALA A 302 6.29 -6.01 -9.44
N PRO A 303 6.84 -6.34 -10.62
CA PRO A 303 8.28 -6.29 -10.85
C PRO A 303 8.84 -4.88 -10.69
N ASN A 304 9.95 -4.76 -9.96
CA ASN A 304 10.72 -3.51 -9.78
C ASN A 304 9.98 -2.41 -9.00
N PHE A 305 8.90 -2.73 -8.28
CA PHE A 305 8.25 -1.80 -7.38
C PHE A 305 8.72 -2.00 -5.94
N ASN A 306 9.09 -0.92 -5.26
CA ASN A 306 9.28 -0.92 -3.82
C ASN A 306 7.97 -0.63 -3.09
N HIS A 307 7.99 -0.74 -1.77
CA HIS A 307 6.82 -0.57 -0.91
C HIS A 307 6.04 0.75 -1.11
N PHE A 308 6.74 1.85 -1.36
CA PHE A 308 6.12 3.18 -1.50
C PHE A 308 5.61 3.41 -2.92
N GLU A 309 6.29 2.84 -3.91
CA GLU A 309 5.82 2.82 -5.31
C GLU A 309 4.56 1.97 -5.44
N MET A 310 4.47 0.85 -4.72
CA MET A 310 3.22 0.07 -4.62
C MET A 310 2.08 0.95 -4.12
N CYS A 311 2.30 1.73 -3.05
CA CYS A 311 1.30 2.65 -2.54
C CYS A 311 0.92 3.72 -3.57
N GLU A 312 1.90 4.36 -4.21
CA GLU A 312 1.68 5.41 -5.21
C GLU A 312 0.89 4.89 -6.41
N SER A 313 1.19 3.67 -6.86
CA SER A 313 0.54 3.03 -8.00
C SER A 313 -0.97 2.86 -7.84
N PHE A 314 -1.48 2.92 -6.61
CA PHE A 314 -2.92 2.81 -6.31
C PHE A 314 -3.75 4.00 -6.84
N GLY A 315 -3.11 5.16 -7.04
CA GLY A 315 -3.75 6.32 -7.69
C GLY A 315 -3.62 6.35 -9.22
N ASN A 316 -2.98 5.34 -9.84
CA ASN A 316 -2.70 5.29 -11.27
C ASN A 316 -3.47 4.14 -11.94
N PRO A 317 -4.36 4.39 -12.93
CA PRO A 317 -5.13 3.34 -13.60
C PRO A 317 -4.26 2.31 -14.36
N TYR A 318 -3.03 2.67 -14.69
CA TYR A 318 -2.05 1.81 -15.37
C TYR A 318 -1.02 1.21 -14.41
N GLY A 319 -1.00 1.67 -13.15
CA GLY A 319 -0.14 1.11 -12.11
C GLY A 319 -0.69 -0.21 -11.57
N PRO A 320 0.18 -1.08 -11.00
CA PRO A 320 -0.25 -2.42 -10.57
C PRO A 320 -1.45 -2.39 -9.61
N ASN A 321 -1.46 -1.53 -8.61
CA ASN A 321 -2.54 -1.50 -7.63
C ASN A 321 -3.80 -0.76 -8.12
N GLY A 322 -3.65 0.31 -8.91
CA GLY A 322 -4.81 0.99 -9.49
C GLY A 322 -5.54 0.12 -10.50
N LEU A 323 -4.79 -0.57 -11.39
CA LEU A 323 -5.35 -1.52 -12.34
C LEU A 323 -5.99 -2.73 -11.63
N ALA A 324 -5.33 -3.26 -10.57
CA ALA A 324 -5.89 -4.36 -9.78
C ALA A 324 -7.21 -3.95 -9.11
N ALA A 325 -7.31 -2.73 -8.57
CA ALA A 325 -8.55 -2.19 -8.01
C ALA A 325 -9.67 -2.14 -9.07
N LEU A 326 -9.37 -1.59 -10.25
CA LEU A 326 -10.36 -1.51 -11.33
C LEU A 326 -10.82 -2.89 -11.82
N LYS A 327 -9.90 -3.84 -11.98
CA LYS A 327 -10.23 -5.23 -12.35
C LYS A 327 -11.08 -5.91 -11.29
N LEU A 328 -10.73 -5.80 -10.00
CA LEU A 328 -11.50 -6.35 -8.89
C LEU A 328 -12.95 -5.83 -8.90
N MET A 329 -13.12 -4.55 -9.24
CA MET A 329 -14.43 -3.90 -9.35
C MET A 329 -15.14 -4.12 -10.69
N LYS A 330 -14.51 -4.83 -11.65
CA LYS A 330 -14.99 -5.04 -13.03
C LYS A 330 -15.23 -3.71 -13.78
N LEU A 331 -14.25 -2.81 -13.67
CA LEU A 331 -14.22 -1.49 -14.30
C LEU A 331 -13.06 -1.33 -15.31
N ALA A 332 -12.20 -2.34 -15.46
CA ALA A 332 -11.14 -2.43 -16.46
C ALA A 332 -11.17 -3.77 -17.17
#